data_1a2086c4689bbc34c9ab1dc5a102bdd1
#
_entry.id   1a2086c4689bbc34c9ab1dc5a102bdd1
#
_cell.length_a   1.000
_cell.length_b   1.000
_cell.length_c   1.000
_cell.angle_alpha   90.00
_cell.angle_beta   90.00
_cell.angle_gamma   90.00
#
_symmetry.space_group_name_H-M   'P 1'
#
loop_
_entity.id
_entity.type
_entity.pdbx_description
1 polymer ?
#
loop_
_entity_poly.entity_id
_entity_poly.type
_entity_poly.pdbx_seq_one_letter_code
_entity_poly.pdbx_strand_id
1 'polypeptide(L)'
;MESKELVKIAYNALDDKKGHNIKIIDINEVTSMGDYFIIADGSNRNQVQALCDNVEEYMHKAGAKLKNREGYANGGWILLDYYDIIIHIFVEEERSFYDLEHIWRDGNIISIGDL
;
A
#
# COMPACT_ATOMS: atom_id res chain seq x y z
N MET A 1 11.31 7.45 -11.63
CA MET A 1 10.10 8.04 -11.00
C MET A 1 10.35 8.18 -9.51
N GLU A 2 10.03 9.33 -8.94
CA GLU A 2 10.25 9.56 -7.53
C GLU A 2 9.25 8.79 -6.66
N SER A 3 9.68 8.43 -5.45
CA SER A 3 8.84 7.71 -4.48
C SER A 3 7.53 8.43 -4.21
N LYS A 4 7.57 9.76 -4.07
CA LYS A 4 6.36 10.56 -3.82
C LYS A 4 5.33 10.44 -4.94
N GLU A 5 5.79 10.38 -6.18
CA GLU A 5 4.89 10.18 -7.32
C GLU A 5 4.26 8.80 -7.29
N LEU A 6 5.05 7.77 -6.96
CA LEU A 6 4.55 6.40 -6.83
C LEU A 6 3.48 6.31 -5.73
N VAL A 7 3.72 6.98 -4.60
CA VAL A 7 2.76 7.01 -3.50
C VAL A 7 1.44 7.62 -3.95
N LYS A 8 1.49 8.74 -4.67
CA LYS A 8 0.28 9.40 -5.16
C LYS A 8 -0.51 8.51 -6.11
N ILE A 9 0.18 7.83 -7.02
CA ILE A 9 -0.44 6.92 -7.97
C ILE A 9 -1.12 5.77 -7.23
N ALA A 10 -0.42 5.14 -6.29
CA ALA A 10 -0.96 4.03 -5.52
C ALA A 10 -2.14 4.47 -4.65
N TYR A 11 -2.03 5.62 -4.01
CA TYR A 11 -3.12 6.17 -3.19
C TYR A 11 -4.38 6.37 -4.03
N ASN A 12 -4.24 7.00 -5.19
CA ASN A 12 -5.38 7.26 -6.07
C ASN A 12 -6.01 5.95 -6.56
N ALA A 13 -5.19 4.94 -6.85
CA ALA A 13 -5.70 3.64 -7.27
C ALA A 13 -6.52 2.97 -6.17
N LEU A 14 -6.06 3.06 -4.92
CA LEU A 14 -6.78 2.51 -3.77
C LEU A 14 -8.07 3.28 -3.51
N ASP A 15 -8.02 4.60 -3.59
CA ASP A 15 -9.17 5.46 -3.35
C ASP A 15 -10.25 5.25 -4.42
N ASP A 16 -9.87 5.09 -5.67
CA ASP A 16 -10.80 4.87 -6.77
C ASP A 16 -11.63 3.58 -6.62
N LYS A 17 -11.09 2.58 -5.96
CA LYS A 17 -11.80 1.34 -5.66
C LYS A 17 -12.31 1.29 -4.23
N LYS A 18 -12.42 2.46 -3.58
CA LYS A 18 -12.99 2.61 -2.25
C LYS A 18 -12.23 1.84 -1.16
N GLY A 19 -10.92 1.82 -1.25
CA GLY A 19 -10.08 1.32 -0.18
C GLY A 19 -10.34 2.10 1.10
N HIS A 20 -10.32 1.41 2.24
CA HIS A 20 -10.61 2.02 3.53
C HIS A 20 -9.32 2.29 4.31
N ASN A 21 -9.36 3.32 5.15
CA ASN A 21 -8.29 3.61 6.11
C ASN A 21 -6.91 3.66 5.46
N ILE A 22 -6.80 4.32 4.32
CA ILE A 22 -5.55 4.42 3.58
C ILE A 22 -4.59 5.29 4.38
N LYS A 23 -3.44 4.72 4.74
CA LYS A 23 -2.39 5.43 5.49
C LYS A 23 -1.08 5.36 4.74
N ILE A 24 -0.36 6.46 4.75
CA ILE A 24 0.97 6.60 4.15
C ILE A 24 1.95 6.81 5.30
N ILE A 25 2.99 5.98 5.37
CA ILE A 25 3.98 6.05 6.43
C ILE A 25 5.35 6.25 5.80
N ASP A 26 6.01 7.34 6.16
CA ASP A 26 7.39 7.59 5.76
C ASP A 26 8.30 6.72 6.62
N ILE A 27 8.99 5.77 5.99
CA ILE A 27 9.87 4.83 6.67
C ILE A 27 11.34 5.01 6.29
N ASN A 28 11.64 6.05 5.55
CA ASN A 28 12.99 6.29 5.01
C ASN A 28 14.06 6.30 6.08
N GLU A 29 13.79 6.90 7.23
CA GLU A 29 14.74 6.98 8.34
C GLU A 29 14.71 5.78 9.28
N VAL A 30 13.70 4.91 9.13
CA VAL A 30 13.50 3.75 10.00
C VAL A 30 14.16 2.51 9.43
N THR A 31 14.13 2.36 8.12
CA THR A 31 14.62 1.18 7.43
C THR A 31 15.15 1.52 6.05
N SER A 32 16.02 0.67 5.52
CA SER A 32 16.50 0.75 4.14
C SER A 32 15.61 -0.04 3.17
N MET A 33 14.52 -0.63 3.63
CA MET A 33 13.63 -1.45 2.80
C MET A 33 12.85 -0.65 1.75
N GLY A 34 12.66 0.65 1.98
CA GLY A 34 11.95 1.52 1.06
C GLY A 34 11.77 2.90 1.67
N ASP A 35 11.11 3.78 0.95
CA ASP A 35 10.85 5.14 1.40
C ASP A 35 9.50 5.26 2.10
N TYR A 36 8.50 4.50 1.64
CA TYR A 36 7.13 4.60 2.17
C TYR A 36 6.45 3.26 2.25
N PHE A 37 5.63 3.10 3.30
CA PHE A 37 4.59 2.08 3.36
C PHE A 37 3.27 2.75 3.04
N ILE A 38 2.41 2.03 2.31
CA ILE A 38 1.01 2.41 2.15
C ILE A 38 0.18 1.24 2.68
N ILE A 39 -0.75 1.54 3.58
CA ILE A 39 -1.60 0.52 4.19
C ILE A 39 -3.06 0.88 3.90
N ALA A 40 -3.82 -0.09 3.44
CA ALA A 40 -5.25 0.07 3.20
C ALA A 40 -5.98 -1.21 3.53
N ASP A 41 -7.30 -1.14 3.64
CA ASP A 41 -8.10 -2.35 3.82
C ASP A 41 -9.31 -2.37 2.89
N GLY A 42 -9.85 -3.55 2.70
CA GLY A 42 -11.07 -3.79 1.96
C GLY A 42 -12.07 -4.56 2.81
N SER A 43 -13.35 -4.49 2.45
CA SER A 43 -14.43 -5.08 3.22
C SER A 43 -14.42 -6.61 3.18
N ASN A 44 -13.88 -7.18 2.12
CA ASN A 44 -13.81 -8.63 1.93
C ASN A 44 -12.62 -8.96 1.02
N ARG A 45 -12.34 -10.26 0.87
CA ARG A 45 -11.19 -10.72 0.09
C ARG A 45 -11.28 -10.34 -1.39
N ASN A 46 -12.49 -10.35 -1.95
CA ASN A 46 -12.68 -9.94 -3.34
C ASN A 46 -12.33 -8.47 -3.54
N GLN A 47 -12.73 -7.61 -2.60
CA GLN A 47 -12.38 -6.20 -2.68
C GLN A 47 -10.88 -5.99 -2.52
N VAL A 48 -10.23 -6.72 -1.62
CA VAL A 48 -8.77 -6.64 -1.43
C VAL A 48 -8.06 -6.99 -2.74
N GLN A 49 -8.50 -8.05 -3.42
CA GLN A 49 -7.94 -8.42 -4.72
C GLN A 49 -8.21 -7.35 -5.78
N ALA A 50 -9.40 -6.75 -5.78
CA ALA A 50 -9.73 -5.68 -6.71
C ALA A 50 -8.88 -4.43 -6.47
N LEU A 51 -8.63 -4.10 -5.21
CA LEU A 51 -7.72 -3.00 -4.85
C LEU A 51 -6.32 -3.27 -5.37
N CYS A 52 -5.83 -4.50 -5.18
CA CYS A 52 -4.53 -4.92 -5.67
C CYS A 52 -4.45 -4.78 -7.20
N ASP A 53 -5.44 -5.29 -7.91
CA ASP A 53 -5.48 -5.24 -9.37
C ASP A 53 -5.46 -3.79 -9.87
N ASN A 54 -6.20 -2.91 -9.19
CA ASN A 54 -6.26 -1.50 -9.58
C ASN A 54 -4.93 -0.78 -9.36
N VAL A 55 -4.27 -1.08 -8.24
CA VAL A 55 -2.93 -0.53 -7.97
C VAL A 55 -1.96 -0.99 -9.07
N GLU A 56 -1.96 -2.28 -9.39
CA GLU A 56 -1.06 -2.80 -10.42
C GLU A 56 -1.33 -2.16 -11.78
N GLU A 57 -2.60 -1.95 -12.13
CA GLU A 57 -2.97 -1.30 -13.38
C GLU A 57 -2.43 0.13 -13.44
N TYR A 58 -2.68 0.92 -12.40
CA TYR A 58 -2.23 2.32 -12.34
C TYR A 58 -0.71 2.43 -12.37
N MET A 59 -0.04 1.57 -11.60
CA MET A 59 1.42 1.58 -11.53
C MET A 59 2.04 1.15 -12.86
N HIS A 60 1.46 0.14 -13.50
CA HIS A 60 1.94 -0.32 -14.81
C HIS A 60 1.81 0.77 -15.87
N LYS A 61 0.67 1.45 -15.91
CA LYS A 61 0.46 2.56 -16.84
C LYS A 61 1.44 3.71 -16.62
N ALA A 62 1.87 3.90 -15.40
CA ALA A 62 2.85 4.92 -15.04
C ALA A 62 4.29 4.49 -15.30
N GLY A 63 4.52 3.24 -15.69
CA GLY A 63 5.84 2.72 -15.96
C GLY A 63 6.57 2.17 -14.73
N ALA A 64 5.88 2.03 -13.60
CA ALA A 64 6.48 1.46 -12.40
C ALA A 64 6.56 -0.05 -12.51
N LYS A 65 7.65 -0.61 -12.02
CA LYS A 65 7.91 -2.05 -12.10
C LYS A 65 7.66 -2.73 -10.75
N LEU A 66 6.79 -3.73 -10.76
CA LEU A 66 6.55 -4.56 -9.59
C LEU A 66 7.73 -5.49 -9.37
N LYS A 67 8.30 -5.48 -8.16
CA LYS A 67 9.35 -6.39 -7.78
C LYS A 67 8.77 -7.73 -7.30
N ASN A 68 7.74 -7.66 -6.44
CA ASN A 68 7.19 -8.86 -5.83
C ASN A 68 5.75 -8.62 -5.39
N ARG A 69 4.95 -9.68 -5.50
CA ARG A 69 3.57 -9.69 -5.01
C ARG A 69 3.36 -10.95 -4.19
N GLU A 70 2.83 -10.81 -2.99
CA GLU A 70 2.55 -11.94 -2.11
C GLU A 70 1.12 -11.88 -1.59
N GLY A 71 0.53 -13.05 -1.37
CA GLY A 71 -0.76 -13.17 -0.70
C GLY A 71 -1.99 -12.98 -1.57
N TYR A 72 -1.84 -12.80 -2.86
CA TYR A 72 -2.96 -12.51 -3.75
C TYR A 72 -4.06 -13.57 -3.70
N ALA A 73 -3.70 -14.84 -3.78
CA ALA A 73 -4.67 -15.92 -3.84
C ALA A 73 -5.54 -16.01 -2.58
N ASN A 74 -4.94 -15.77 -1.41
CA ASN A 74 -5.67 -15.77 -0.15
C ASN A 74 -6.53 -14.52 0.02
N GLY A 75 -6.00 -13.34 -0.33
CA GLY A 75 -6.71 -12.07 -0.28
C GLY A 75 -6.89 -11.50 1.13
N GLY A 76 -6.35 -12.12 2.16
CA GLY A 76 -6.43 -11.60 3.52
C GLY A 76 -5.41 -10.50 3.79
N TRP A 77 -4.24 -10.66 3.21
CA TRP A 77 -3.15 -9.68 3.27
C TRP A 77 -2.34 -9.81 1.99
N ILE A 78 -2.43 -8.81 1.12
CA ILE A 78 -1.65 -8.75 -0.11
C ILE A 78 -0.55 -7.73 0.06
N LEU A 79 0.67 -8.11 -0.29
CA LEU A 79 1.84 -7.23 -0.27
C LEU A 79 2.29 -6.98 -1.69
N LEU A 80 2.48 -5.71 -2.05
CA LEU A 80 3.02 -5.28 -3.33
C LEU A 80 4.31 -4.50 -3.10
N ASP A 81 5.42 -5.05 -3.53
CA ASP A 81 6.74 -4.43 -3.40
C ASP A 81 7.12 -3.76 -4.73
N TYR A 82 7.20 -2.44 -4.71
CA TYR A 82 7.61 -1.62 -5.86
C TYR A 82 8.98 -0.99 -5.64
N TYR A 83 9.86 -1.64 -4.89
CA TYR A 83 11.20 -1.17 -4.54
C TYR A 83 11.18 -0.03 -3.52
N ASP A 84 10.82 1.19 -3.95
CA ASP A 84 10.84 2.35 -3.06
C ASP A 84 9.60 2.48 -2.19
N ILE A 85 8.52 1.84 -2.59
CA ILE A 85 7.29 1.80 -1.79
C ILE A 85 6.80 0.37 -1.66
N ILE A 86 6.22 0.07 -0.51
CA ILE A 86 5.62 -1.23 -0.23
C ILE A 86 4.17 -1.00 0.17
N ILE A 87 3.27 -1.67 -0.52
CA ILE A 87 1.83 -1.49 -0.33
C ILE A 87 1.28 -2.73 0.36
N HIS A 88 0.55 -2.53 1.46
CA HIS A 88 -0.10 -3.58 2.21
C HIS A 88 -1.60 -3.38 2.14
N ILE A 89 -2.32 -4.38 1.66
CA ILE A 89 -3.77 -4.34 1.55
C ILE A 89 -4.34 -5.50 2.36
N PHE A 90 -5.15 -5.18 3.35
CA PHE A 90 -5.72 -6.17 4.27
C PHE A 90 -7.22 -6.27 4.09
N VAL A 91 -7.78 -7.46 4.40
CA VAL A 91 -9.19 -7.52 4.70
C VAL A 91 -9.40 -6.82 6.04
N GLU A 92 -10.48 -6.04 6.14
CA GLU A 92 -10.73 -5.14 7.26
C GLU A 92 -10.56 -5.81 8.64
N GLU A 93 -11.11 -6.99 8.81
CA GLU A 93 -11.07 -7.70 10.08
C GLU A 93 -9.66 -8.22 10.45
N GLU A 94 -8.76 -8.34 9.49
CA GLU A 94 -7.39 -8.80 9.73
C GLU A 94 -6.39 -7.67 9.94
N ARG A 95 -6.74 -6.43 9.59
CA ARG A 95 -5.82 -5.30 9.68
C ARG A 95 -5.35 -5.04 11.11
N SER A 96 -6.29 -5.01 12.06
CA SER A 96 -5.95 -4.77 13.47
C SER A 96 -5.13 -5.91 14.05
N PHE A 97 -5.27 -7.12 13.50
CA PHE A 97 -4.52 -8.28 13.95
C PHE A 97 -3.03 -8.14 13.65
N TYR A 98 -2.68 -7.65 12.46
CA TYR A 98 -1.28 -7.49 12.05
C TYR A 98 -0.67 -6.19 12.57
N ASP A 99 -1.45 -5.13 12.68
CA ASP A 99 -1.07 -3.83 13.25
C ASP A 99 0.29 -3.32 12.76
N LEU A 100 0.46 -3.25 11.43
CA LEU A 100 1.72 -2.78 10.84
C LEU A 100 2.03 -1.34 11.21
N GLU A 101 1.02 -0.52 11.43
CA GLU A 101 1.17 0.87 11.84
C GLU A 101 1.89 0.96 13.18
N HIS A 102 1.61 0.01 14.07
CA HIS A 102 2.26 -0.08 15.38
C HIS A 102 3.70 -0.55 15.25
N ILE A 103 3.97 -1.51 14.35
CA ILE A 103 5.32 -2.01 14.08
C ILE A 103 6.20 -0.88 13.57
N TRP A 104 5.66 -0.02 12.71
CA TRP A 104 6.39 1.09 12.11
C TRP A 104 6.07 2.44 12.77
N ARG A 105 5.73 2.44 14.04
CA ARG A 105 5.35 3.66 14.78
C ARG A 105 6.42 4.73 14.82
N ASP A 106 7.67 4.36 14.59
CA ASP A 106 8.77 5.33 14.52
C ASP A 106 8.84 6.06 13.18
N GLY A 107 8.10 5.56 12.18
CA GLY A 107 7.92 6.26 10.93
C GLY A 107 6.87 7.37 11.09
N ASN A 108 6.84 8.28 10.13
CA ASN A 108 5.92 9.40 10.14
C ASN A 108 4.68 9.08 9.29
N ILE A 109 3.51 9.13 9.91
CA ILE A 109 2.25 9.04 9.16
C ILE A 109 2.01 10.39 8.52
N ILE A 110 1.85 10.41 7.20
CA ILE A 110 1.67 11.64 6.44
C ILE A 110 0.36 11.59 5.68
N SER A 111 -0.18 12.78 5.36
CA SER A 111 -1.37 12.87 4.54
C SER A 111 -0.98 13.03 3.08
N ILE A 112 -1.88 12.59 2.18
CA ILE A 112 -1.63 12.70 0.73
C ILE A 112 -1.41 14.16 0.30
N GLY A 113 -2.00 15.11 0.99
CA GLY A 113 -1.82 16.52 0.72
C GLY A 113 -0.43 17.06 1.06
N ASP A 114 0.34 16.32 1.85
CA ASP A 114 1.68 16.73 2.26
C ASP A 114 2.78 16.28 1.28
N LEU A 115 2.42 15.54 0.26
CA LEU A 115 3.37 15.03 -0.73
C LEU A 115 3.65 16.02 -1.88
#